data_3093e551179a378c79c6c6ec1172469b
#
_entry.id   3093e551179a378c79c6c6ec1172469b
#
_cell.length_a   1.000
_cell.length_b   1.000
_cell.length_c   1.000
_cell.angle_alpha   90.00
_cell.angle_beta   90.00
_cell.angle_gamma   90.00
#
_symmetry.space_group_name_H-M   'P 1'
#
loop_
_entity.id
_entity.type
_entity.pdbx_description
1 polymer ?
#
loop_
_entity_poly.entity_id
_entity_poly.type
_entity_poly.pdbx_seq_one_letter_code
_entity_poly.pdbx_strand_id
1 'polypeptide(L)'
;EYRRQRQMCIRDRVIDAGVVLVGMYVFGIHKALYAIIAVYLVTKVSDGLIEGLKFSKAAYIITAKPKEIADMIMKDLDRGVTGISARGMYSGQDKLMLFCVVNKKEIVMLKEKVDEIDPEAFVIVTDAREVHGEGFIEKK
;
A
#
# COMPACT_ATOMS: atom_id res chain seq x y z
N GLU A 1 13.34 10.26 15.16
CA GLU A 1 12.22 9.31 15.41
C GLU A 1 12.52 7.92 14.84
N TYR A 2 12.98 7.81 13.61
CA TYR A 2 13.33 6.54 12.95
C TYR A 2 14.44 5.73 13.66
N ARG A 3 15.44 6.39 14.25
CA ARG A 3 16.50 5.73 15.04
C ARG A 3 15.97 5.12 16.35
N ARG A 4 15.02 5.78 17.00
CA ARG A 4 14.41 5.31 18.24
C ARG A 4 13.59 4.06 18.03
N GLN A 5 12.81 4.01 16.95
CA GLN A 5 11.98 2.87 16.59
C GLN A 5 12.83 1.62 16.25
N ARG A 6 13.95 1.81 15.56
CA ARG A 6 14.89 0.73 15.23
C ARG A 6 15.59 0.15 16.47
N GLN A 7 15.91 1.00 17.45
CA GLN A 7 16.49 0.54 18.72
C GLN A 7 15.48 -0.21 19.60
N MET A 8 14.21 0.18 19.59
CA MET A 8 13.14 -0.56 20.27
C MET A 8 12.99 -1.97 19.70
N CYS A 9 12.90 -2.11 18.39
CA CYS A 9 12.77 -3.44 17.75
C CYS A 9 13.94 -4.36 18.00
N ILE A 10 15.17 -3.83 18.06
CA ILE A 10 16.36 -4.63 18.36
C ILE A 10 16.36 -5.09 19.83
N ARG A 11 15.97 -4.22 20.75
CA ARG A 11 15.91 -4.52 22.18
C ARG A 11 14.86 -5.57 22.51
N ASP A 12 13.68 -5.47 21.89
CA ASP A 12 12.62 -6.47 22.03
C ASP A 12 13.06 -7.84 21.49
N ARG A 13 13.74 -7.86 20.34
CA ARG A 13 14.26 -9.08 19.73
C ARG A 13 15.33 -9.77 20.60
N VAL A 14 16.18 -9.00 21.27
CA VAL A 14 17.20 -9.52 22.19
C VAL A 14 16.55 -10.12 23.45
N ILE A 15 15.51 -9.47 23.98
CA ILE A 15 14.75 -9.96 25.14
C ILE A 15 14.04 -11.26 24.77
N ASP A 16 13.37 -11.33 23.63
CA ASP A 16 12.69 -12.54 23.14
C ASP A 16 13.67 -13.71 22.98
N ALA A 17 14.85 -13.47 22.41
CA ALA A 17 15.89 -14.47 22.29
C ALA A 17 16.37 -14.97 23.66
N GLY A 18 16.51 -14.07 24.63
CA GLY A 18 16.89 -14.43 26.02
C GLY A 18 15.83 -15.32 26.68
N VAL A 19 14.56 -14.97 26.54
CA VAL A 19 13.44 -15.76 27.09
C VAL A 19 13.39 -17.15 26.47
N VAL A 20 13.61 -17.27 25.15
CA VAL A 20 13.63 -18.57 24.45
C VAL A 20 14.79 -19.43 24.93
N LEU A 21 15.99 -18.86 25.17
CA LEU A 21 17.14 -19.60 25.68
C LEU A 21 16.89 -20.12 27.09
N VAL A 22 16.33 -19.31 27.98
CA VAL A 22 15.93 -19.73 29.33
C VAL A 22 14.84 -20.81 29.24
N GLY A 23 13.87 -20.64 28.38
CA GLY A 23 12.82 -21.63 28.14
C GLY A 23 13.36 -22.97 27.64
N MET A 24 14.37 -22.94 26.76
CA MET A 24 15.06 -24.15 26.29
C MET A 24 15.69 -24.93 27.43
N TYR A 25 16.34 -24.24 28.37
CA TYR A 25 16.98 -24.88 29.54
C TYR A 25 15.94 -25.50 30.49
N VAL A 26 14.81 -24.83 30.72
CA VAL A 26 13.79 -25.27 31.71
C VAL A 26 12.83 -26.31 31.12
N PHE A 27 12.39 -26.15 29.89
CA PHE A 27 11.31 -26.96 29.29
C PHE A 27 11.77 -27.97 28.24
N GLY A 28 13.06 -27.97 27.90
CA GLY A 28 13.66 -28.85 26.91
C GLY A 28 13.51 -28.33 25.47
N ILE A 29 14.33 -28.93 24.60
CA ILE A 29 14.52 -28.45 23.21
C ILE A 29 13.26 -28.52 22.36
N HIS A 30 12.40 -29.54 22.56
CA HIS A 30 11.18 -29.69 21.77
C HIS A 30 10.18 -28.54 22.00
N LYS A 31 9.99 -28.13 23.26
CA LYS A 31 9.10 -27.01 23.59
C LYS A 31 9.67 -25.67 23.15
N ALA A 32 10.99 -25.50 23.18
CA ALA A 32 11.67 -24.31 22.68
C ALA A 32 11.50 -24.15 21.17
N LEU A 33 11.55 -25.23 20.39
CA LEU A 33 11.29 -25.19 18.95
C LEU A 33 9.86 -24.74 18.64
N TYR A 34 8.86 -25.22 19.38
CA TYR A 34 7.47 -24.73 19.21
C TYR A 34 7.34 -23.26 19.57
N ALA A 35 8.04 -22.77 20.59
CA ALA A 35 8.03 -21.36 20.96
C ALA A 35 8.61 -20.47 19.85
N ILE A 36 9.70 -20.88 19.19
CA ILE A 36 10.30 -20.15 18.06
C ILE A 36 9.31 -20.06 16.89
N ILE A 37 8.67 -21.19 16.55
CA ILE A 37 7.66 -21.22 15.48
C ILE A 37 6.47 -20.31 15.84
N ALA A 38 5.99 -20.36 17.07
CA ALA A 38 4.89 -19.54 17.54
C ALA A 38 5.20 -18.04 17.44
N VAL A 39 6.39 -17.62 17.93
CA VAL A 39 6.83 -16.22 17.85
C VAL A 39 6.92 -15.77 16.38
N TYR A 40 7.48 -16.59 15.50
CA TYR A 40 7.56 -16.28 14.08
C TYR A 40 6.17 -16.10 13.44
N LEU A 41 5.25 -17.04 13.71
CA LEU A 41 3.88 -16.96 13.18
C LEU A 41 3.12 -15.75 13.71
N VAL A 42 3.18 -15.50 15.03
CA VAL A 42 2.51 -14.34 15.64
C VAL A 42 3.04 -13.04 15.04
N THR A 43 4.36 -12.91 14.90
CA THR A 43 4.95 -11.72 14.30
C THR A 43 4.46 -11.53 12.86
N LYS A 44 4.48 -12.59 12.04
CA LYS A 44 4.00 -12.52 10.65
C LYS A 44 2.53 -12.17 10.51
N VAL A 45 1.70 -12.74 11.37
CA VAL A 45 0.25 -12.45 11.39
C VAL A 45 0.01 -11.02 11.85
N SER A 46 0.69 -10.57 12.91
CA SER A 46 0.55 -9.21 13.44
C SER A 46 1.00 -8.16 12.42
N ASP A 47 2.16 -8.37 11.80
CA ASP A 47 2.65 -7.49 10.73
C ASP A 47 1.65 -7.44 9.56
N GLY A 48 1.14 -8.60 9.13
CA GLY A 48 0.13 -8.68 8.06
C GLY A 48 -1.19 -7.98 8.40
N LEU A 49 -1.64 -8.03 9.66
CA LEU A 49 -2.83 -7.31 10.12
C LEU A 49 -2.60 -5.80 10.21
N ILE A 50 -1.44 -5.37 10.69
CA ILE A 50 -1.09 -3.94 10.79
C ILE A 50 -0.88 -3.35 9.40
N GLU A 51 -0.18 -4.04 8.52
CA GLU A 51 0.05 -3.61 7.14
C GLU A 51 -1.21 -3.74 6.27
N GLY A 52 -2.02 -4.80 6.44
CA GLY A 52 -3.17 -5.11 5.59
C GLY A 52 -4.35 -4.13 5.66
N LEU A 53 -4.41 -3.28 6.69
CA LEU A 53 -5.53 -2.34 6.90
C LEU A 53 -5.29 -0.94 6.27
N LYS A 54 -4.11 -0.66 5.69
CA LYS A 54 -3.72 0.71 5.29
C LYS A 54 -3.20 0.86 3.86
N PHE A 55 -3.40 -0.11 2.97
CA PHE A 55 -2.89 0.01 1.60
C PHE A 55 -3.85 0.75 0.68
N SER A 56 -3.55 2.01 0.45
CA SER A 56 -4.05 2.77 -0.68
C SER A 56 -3.09 2.62 -1.87
N LYS A 57 -3.61 2.75 -3.07
CA LYS A 57 -2.85 2.77 -4.31
C LYS A 57 -2.98 4.14 -4.95
N ALA A 58 -1.87 4.72 -5.33
CA ALA A 58 -1.85 5.91 -6.16
C ALA A 58 -1.74 5.47 -7.63
N ALA A 59 -2.64 5.95 -8.45
CA ALA A 59 -2.67 5.68 -9.88
C ALA A 59 -2.38 6.96 -10.66
N TYR A 60 -1.44 6.86 -11.60
CA TYR A 60 -1.16 7.88 -12.61
C TYR A 60 -1.60 7.35 -13.96
N ILE A 61 -2.48 8.08 -14.65
CA ILE A 61 -3.08 7.63 -15.89
C ILE A 61 -2.74 8.65 -16.98
N ILE A 62 -2.08 8.18 -18.03
CA ILE A 62 -1.77 8.95 -19.22
C ILE A 62 -2.65 8.42 -20.34
N THR A 63 -3.54 9.26 -20.88
CA THR A 63 -4.59 8.85 -21.81
C THR A 63 -4.86 9.93 -22.84
N ALA A 64 -5.44 9.54 -23.98
CA ALA A 64 -5.96 10.46 -24.96
C ALA A 64 -7.36 11.00 -24.58
N LYS A 65 -8.07 10.32 -23.65
CA LYS A 65 -9.45 10.64 -23.22
C LYS A 65 -9.54 11.02 -21.73
N PRO A 66 -8.80 12.05 -21.26
CA PRO A 66 -8.70 12.34 -19.82
C PRO A 66 -10.04 12.73 -19.18
N LYS A 67 -10.93 13.40 -19.90
CA LYS A 67 -12.23 13.81 -19.36
C LYS A 67 -13.14 12.61 -19.09
N GLU A 68 -13.22 11.67 -20.04
CA GLU A 68 -14.08 10.49 -19.91
C GLU A 68 -13.63 9.60 -18.75
N ILE A 69 -12.31 9.39 -18.61
CA ILE A 69 -11.75 8.61 -17.51
C ILE A 69 -11.92 9.33 -16.18
N ALA A 70 -11.73 10.65 -16.11
CA ALA A 70 -11.96 11.41 -14.89
C ALA A 70 -13.43 11.33 -14.44
N ASP A 71 -14.38 11.47 -15.37
CA ASP A 71 -15.81 11.37 -15.09
C ASP A 71 -16.18 9.96 -14.57
N MET A 72 -15.62 8.91 -15.17
CA MET A 72 -15.80 7.54 -14.71
C MET A 72 -15.27 7.33 -13.29
N ILE A 73 -14.06 7.80 -12.98
CA ILE A 73 -13.47 7.65 -11.64
C ILE A 73 -14.32 8.38 -10.60
N MET A 74 -14.79 9.59 -10.90
CA MET A 74 -15.62 10.36 -9.97
C MET A 74 -17.02 9.75 -9.77
N LYS A 75 -17.62 9.19 -10.81
CA LYS A 75 -18.99 8.64 -10.73
C LYS A 75 -19.05 7.22 -10.21
N ASP A 76 -18.14 6.35 -10.69
CA ASP A 76 -18.23 4.92 -10.44
C ASP A 76 -17.41 4.48 -9.22
N LEU A 77 -16.32 5.19 -8.94
CA LEU A 77 -15.43 4.89 -7.82
C LEU A 77 -15.61 5.86 -6.64
N ASP A 78 -16.35 6.97 -6.85
CA ASP A 78 -16.54 8.03 -5.85
C ASP A 78 -15.19 8.52 -5.28
N ARG A 79 -14.24 8.79 -6.18
CA ARG A 79 -12.88 9.22 -5.85
C ARG A 79 -12.51 10.51 -6.55
N GLY A 80 -11.78 11.37 -5.82
CA GLY A 80 -11.21 12.58 -6.37
C GLY A 80 -10.14 12.29 -7.42
N VAL A 81 -10.12 13.07 -8.50
CA VAL A 81 -9.14 12.99 -9.57
C VAL A 81 -8.46 14.35 -9.73
N THR A 82 -7.14 14.34 -9.82
CA THR A 82 -6.36 15.56 -10.08
C THR A 82 -5.72 15.47 -11.45
N GLY A 83 -5.96 16.46 -12.30
CA GLY A 83 -5.28 16.60 -13.59
C GLY A 83 -3.93 17.30 -13.43
N ILE A 84 -2.87 16.68 -13.91
CA ILE A 84 -1.51 17.21 -13.91
C ILE A 84 -1.11 17.50 -15.35
N SER A 85 -0.76 18.75 -15.67
CA SER A 85 -0.26 19.11 -16.98
C SER A 85 1.11 18.48 -17.21
N ALA A 86 1.22 17.69 -18.28
CA ALA A 86 2.43 16.96 -18.63
C ALA A 86 2.75 17.19 -20.12
N ARG A 87 4.00 17.02 -20.51
CA ARG A 87 4.42 17.11 -21.92
C ARG A 87 5.11 15.83 -22.32
N GLY A 88 4.63 15.24 -23.40
CA GLY A 88 5.28 14.08 -24.01
C GLY A 88 6.61 14.48 -24.63
N MET A 89 7.73 14.00 -24.08
CA MET A 89 9.06 14.40 -24.56
C MET A 89 9.37 13.88 -25.96
N TYR A 90 8.81 12.73 -26.31
CA TYR A 90 8.98 12.14 -27.65
C TYR A 90 8.08 12.80 -28.69
N SER A 91 6.80 13.00 -28.35
CA SER A 91 5.80 13.57 -29.26
C SER A 91 5.79 15.10 -29.29
N GLY A 92 6.39 15.76 -28.29
CA GLY A 92 6.32 17.21 -28.10
C GLY A 92 4.93 17.74 -27.72
N GLN A 93 3.92 16.87 -27.57
CA GLN A 93 2.54 17.24 -27.31
C GLN A 93 2.27 17.45 -25.81
N ASP A 94 1.45 18.43 -25.51
CA ASP A 94 0.92 18.61 -24.15
C ASP A 94 -0.15 17.57 -23.88
N LYS A 95 -0.08 16.92 -22.73
CA LYS A 95 -0.99 15.88 -22.28
C LYS A 95 -1.47 16.19 -20.85
N LEU A 96 -2.65 15.69 -20.52
CA LEU A 96 -3.16 15.73 -19.15
C LEU A 96 -2.96 14.34 -18.53
N MET A 97 -2.14 14.26 -17.48
CA MET A 97 -2.00 13.06 -16.67
C MET A 97 -2.97 13.13 -15.51
N LEU A 98 -3.78 12.11 -15.33
CA LEU A 98 -4.71 12.00 -14.20
C LEU A 98 -4.01 11.33 -13.04
N PHE A 99 -4.19 11.89 -11.85
CA PHE A 99 -3.73 11.34 -10.58
C PHE A 99 -4.94 11.06 -9.69
N CYS A 100 -5.07 9.84 -9.20
CA CYS A 100 -6.08 9.47 -8.22
C CYS A 100 -5.52 8.50 -7.20
N VAL A 101 -6.13 8.48 -6.01
CA VAL A 101 -5.82 7.53 -4.96
C VAL A 101 -7.04 6.65 -4.72
N VAL A 102 -6.85 5.34 -4.77
CA VAL A 102 -7.91 4.34 -4.65
C VAL A 102 -7.51 3.24 -3.67
N ASN A 103 -8.47 2.49 -3.18
CA ASN A 103 -8.20 1.32 -2.35
C ASN A 103 -7.68 0.14 -3.19
N LYS A 104 -7.00 -0.80 -2.55
CA LYS A 104 -6.48 -2.01 -3.21
C LYS A 104 -7.55 -2.79 -3.98
N LYS A 105 -8.81 -2.78 -3.52
CA LYS A 105 -9.93 -3.46 -4.19
C LYS A 105 -10.41 -2.71 -5.43
N GLU A 106 -10.38 -1.39 -5.39
CA GLU A 106 -10.85 -0.50 -6.45
C GLU A 106 -9.89 -0.44 -7.65
N ILE A 107 -8.59 -0.76 -7.44
CA ILE A 107 -7.58 -0.68 -8.50
C ILE A 107 -7.84 -1.65 -9.65
N VAL A 108 -8.45 -2.81 -9.38
CA VAL A 108 -8.79 -3.80 -10.42
C VAL A 108 -9.88 -3.23 -11.32
N MET A 109 -10.96 -2.73 -10.73
CA MET A 109 -12.05 -2.07 -11.44
C MET A 109 -11.57 -0.85 -12.22
N LEU A 110 -10.68 -0.03 -11.61
CA LEU A 110 -10.10 1.13 -12.30
C LEU A 110 -9.39 0.72 -13.58
N LYS A 111 -8.54 -0.31 -13.53
CA LYS A 111 -7.80 -0.78 -14.71
C LYS A 111 -8.73 -1.30 -15.81
N GLU A 112 -9.70 -2.14 -15.44
CA GLU A 112 -10.67 -2.69 -16.39
C GLU A 112 -11.44 -1.59 -17.11
N LYS A 113 -11.94 -0.61 -16.36
CA LYS A 113 -12.71 0.52 -16.96
C LYS A 113 -11.85 1.48 -17.77
N VAL A 114 -10.60 1.69 -17.39
CA VAL A 114 -9.67 2.50 -18.19
C VAL A 114 -9.37 1.81 -19.51
N ASP A 115 -9.13 0.50 -19.50
CA ASP A 115 -8.90 -0.29 -20.71
C ASP A 115 -10.12 -0.31 -21.64
N GLU A 116 -11.34 -0.33 -21.08
CA GLU A 116 -12.58 -0.23 -21.88
C GLU A 116 -12.72 1.12 -22.58
N ILE A 117 -12.35 2.24 -21.94
CA ILE A 117 -12.47 3.59 -22.48
C ILE A 117 -11.34 3.90 -23.48
N ASP A 118 -10.12 3.57 -23.10
CA ASP A 118 -8.91 3.83 -23.87
C ASP A 118 -7.89 2.70 -23.72
N PRO A 119 -7.89 1.73 -24.63
CA PRO A 119 -6.96 0.58 -24.59
C PRO A 119 -5.47 0.98 -24.72
N GLU A 120 -5.19 2.20 -25.20
CA GLU A 120 -3.82 2.73 -25.31
C GLU A 120 -3.39 3.55 -24.09
N ALA A 121 -4.24 3.64 -23.08
CA ALA A 121 -3.94 4.37 -21.87
C ALA A 121 -2.79 3.69 -21.08
N PHE A 122 -1.91 4.51 -20.55
CA PHE A 122 -0.79 4.04 -19.73
C PHE A 122 -1.08 4.29 -18.25
N VAL A 123 -1.25 3.21 -17.47
CA VAL A 123 -1.61 3.25 -16.05
C VAL A 123 -0.43 2.82 -15.19
N ILE A 124 0.10 3.74 -14.38
CA ILE A 124 1.15 3.47 -13.40
C ILE A 124 0.50 3.38 -12.02
N VAL A 125 0.75 2.28 -11.30
CA VAL A 125 0.23 2.09 -9.94
C VAL A 125 1.38 1.97 -8.97
N THR A 126 1.32 2.79 -7.91
CA THR A 126 2.30 2.78 -6.82
C THR A 126 1.62 2.57 -5.48
N ASP A 127 2.37 2.08 -4.49
CA ASP A 127 1.86 1.95 -3.12
C ASP A 127 1.85 3.31 -2.42
N ALA A 128 0.67 3.73 -1.95
CA ALA A 128 0.53 4.89 -1.08
C ALA A 128 0.38 4.39 0.37
N ARG A 129 1.43 4.54 1.17
CA ARG A 129 1.47 4.00 2.54
C ARG A 129 0.58 4.77 3.51
N GLU A 130 0.53 6.09 3.38
CA GLU A 130 -0.24 6.97 4.25
C GLU A 130 -1.00 7.98 3.39
N VAL A 131 -2.32 7.94 3.47
CA VAL A 131 -3.21 8.89 2.81
C VAL A 131 -4.15 9.46 3.86
N HIS A 132 -4.07 10.77 4.06
CA HIS A 132 -4.96 11.51 4.94
C HIS A 132 -5.88 12.38 4.09
N GLY A 133 -7.17 12.24 4.26
CA GLY A 133 -8.15 13.03 3.55
C GLY A 133 -9.52 12.36 3.51
N GLU A 134 -10.47 13.09 2.94
CA GLU A 134 -11.84 12.63 2.78
C GLU A 134 -11.89 11.32 1.97
N GLY A 135 -12.62 10.34 2.46
CA GLY A 135 -12.69 9.01 1.87
C GLY A 135 -11.56 8.03 2.24
N PHE A 136 -10.58 8.45 3.09
CA PHE A 136 -9.50 7.60 3.60
C PHE A 136 -9.41 7.67 5.14
N ILE A 137 -8.42 8.34 5.68
CA ILE A 137 -8.28 8.55 7.13
C ILE A 137 -8.73 9.97 7.45
N GLU A 138 -9.88 10.12 8.10
CA GLU A 138 -10.35 11.41 8.58
C GLU A 138 -9.46 11.90 9.73
N LYS A 139 -9.09 13.17 9.69
CA LYS A 139 -8.47 13.83 10.85
C LYS A 139 -9.54 13.95 11.93
N LYS A 140 -9.35 13.25 13.06
CA LYS A 140 -10.03 13.57 14.31
C LYS A 140 -9.42 14.80 14.93
#